data_263371ce475e63f0b213a1353f50f608
#
_entry.id   263371ce475e63f0b213a1353f50f608
#
_cell.length_a   1.000
_cell.length_b   1.000
_cell.length_c   1.000
_cell.angle_alpha   90.00
_cell.angle_beta   90.00
_cell.angle_gamma   90.00
#
_symmetry.space_group_name_H-M   'P 1'
#
loop_
_entity.id
_entity.type
_entity.pdbx_description
1 polymer ?
#
loop_
_entity_poly.entity_id
_entity_poly.type
_entity_poly.pdbx_seq_one_letter_code
_entity_poly.pdbx_strand_id
1 'polypeptide(L)'
;MGFAEDGFAVVEGVAAASEVERLLAAVAARGEVYAIRNLLEVVPEVRAWAESVACRGLVEPVLGPGARAVRGILFDKTPEANWKVPWHQDLTIAVQERLDVPGYGPWTVKAGVTHVQPPVAVLERMVAVRLHLDDCGAENGPVRVLRGSHRLGRMAAAPMDAGEEVACTVGRGGVLLMRPLLWHASSPAVSAAHRRVIHVEFAAAEWAGGLRWVG
;
A
#
# COMPACT_ATOMS: atom_id res chain seq x y z
N MET A 1 -14.36 -16.84 -1.17
CA MET A 1 -14.39 -15.55 -0.50
C MET A 1 -13.72 -14.56 -1.43
N GLY A 2 -14.23 -13.34 -1.53
CA GLY A 2 -13.78 -12.35 -2.51
C GLY A 2 -13.13 -11.14 -1.85
N PHE A 3 -12.37 -10.34 -2.62
CA PHE A 3 -11.69 -9.13 -2.14
C PHE A 3 -12.64 -8.15 -1.41
N ALA A 4 -13.90 -8.04 -1.87
CA ALA A 4 -14.89 -7.16 -1.25
C ALA A 4 -15.27 -7.61 0.17
N GLU A 5 -15.25 -8.90 0.45
CA GLU A 5 -15.62 -9.48 1.74
C GLU A 5 -14.43 -9.53 2.68
N ASP A 6 -13.28 -9.94 2.18
CA ASP A 6 -12.07 -10.16 2.97
C ASP A 6 -11.28 -8.85 3.20
N GLY A 7 -11.34 -7.91 2.27
CA GLY A 7 -10.59 -6.65 2.28
C GLY A 7 -9.15 -6.78 1.79
N PHE A 8 -8.71 -7.97 1.41
CA PHE A 8 -7.40 -8.26 0.82
C PHE A 8 -7.45 -9.43 -0.15
N ALA A 9 -6.44 -9.50 -1.02
CA ALA A 9 -6.19 -10.65 -1.88
C ALA A 9 -4.69 -10.75 -2.17
N VAL A 10 -4.17 -11.98 -2.24
CA VAL A 10 -2.84 -12.27 -2.76
C VAL A 10 -2.98 -12.77 -4.19
N VAL A 11 -2.21 -12.20 -5.11
CA VAL A 11 -2.18 -12.58 -6.52
C VAL A 11 -0.73 -12.83 -6.90
N GLU A 12 -0.39 -14.06 -7.24
CA GLU A 12 0.96 -14.45 -7.62
C GLU A 12 1.25 -14.17 -9.11
N GLY A 13 2.53 -13.95 -9.44
CA GLY A 13 2.99 -13.85 -10.82
C GLY A 13 2.48 -12.63 -11.60
N VAL A 14 2.21 -11.52 -10.90
CA VAL A 14 1.71 -10.28 -11.53
C VAL A 14 2.81 -9.57 -12.32
N ALA A 15 4.02 -9.50 -11.77
CA ALA A 15 5.19 -8.97 -12.45
C ALA A 15 6.13 -10.10 -12.87
N ALA A 16 6.54 -10.11 -14.15
CA ALA A 16 7.53 -11.06 -14.64
C ALA A 16 8.90 -10.83 -13.98
N ALA A 17 9.75 -11.88 -13.94
CA ALA A 17 11.08 -11.78 -13.34
C ALA A 17 11.91 -10.63 -13.92
N SER A 18 11.88 -10.43 -15.23
CA SER A 18 12.58 -9.33 -15.90
C SER A 18 12.06 -7.93 -15.49
N GLU A 19 10.78 -7.82 -15.19
CA GLU A 19 10.18 -6.59 -14.72
C GLU A 19 10.58 -6.30 -13.26
N VAL A 20 10.59 -7.34 -12.43
CA VAL A 20 11.09 -7.23 -11.04
C VAL A 20 12.56 -6.79 -11.03
N GLU A 21 13.42 -7.37 -11.88
CA GLU A 21 14.83 -6.96 -11.99
C GLU A 21 14.97 -5.49 -12.42
N ARG A 22 14.18 -5.05 -13.39
CA ARG A 22 14.17 -3.65 -13.84
C ARG A 22 13.77 -2.70 -12.71
N LEU A 23 12.73 -3.03 -11.94
CA LEU A 23 12.28 -2.24 -10.79
C LEU A 23 13.32 -2.24 -9.65
N LEU A 24 13.97 -3.38 -9.38
CA LEU A 24 15.07 -3.48 -8.42
C LEU A 24 16.23 -2.57 -8.80
N ALA A 25 16.66 -2.59 -10.05
CA ALA A 25 17.72 -1.71 -10.54
C ALA A 25 17.35 -0.23 -10.42
N ALA A 26 16.11 0.13 -10.76
CA ALA A 26 15.62 1.50 -10.67
C ALA A 26 15.57 2.03 -9.22
N VAL A 27 15.14 1.22 -8.26
CA VAL A 27 15.13 1.64 -6.85
C VAL A 27 16.55 1.65 -6.26
N ALA A 28 17.41 0.71 -6.62
CA ALA A 28 18.81 0.67 -6.17
C ALA A 28 19.61 1.89 -6.65
N ALA A 29 19.31 2.43 -7.83
CA ALA A 29 19.93 3.66 -8.35
C ALA A 29 19.66 4.89 -7.47
N ARG A 30 18.72 4.82 -6.52
CA ARG A 30 18.43 5.89 -5.54
C ARG A 30 19.29 5.82 -4.29
N GLY A 31 20.20 4.86 -4.19
CA GLY A 31 21.06 4.61 -3.04
C GLY A 31 20.48 3.59 -2.06
N GLU A 32 21.28 3.24 -1.06
CA GLU A 32 20.85 2.35 0.02
C GLU A 32 19.93 3.09 0.99
N VAL A 33 18.63 2.83 0.87
CA VAL A 33 17.60 3.45 1.70
C VAL A 33 16.55 2.42 2.09
N TYR A 34 16.11 2.44 3.33
CA TYR A 34 15.10 1.51 3.86
C TYR A 34 13.66 1.90 3.49
N ALA A 35 13.46 3.14 3.03
CA ALA A 35 12.18 3.63 2.52
C ALA A 35 12.39 4.80 1.57
N ILE A 36 11.68 4.79 0.43
CA ILE A 36 11.59 5.93 -0.48
C ILE A 36 10.14 6.39 -0.46
N ARG A 37 9.92 7.65 -0.05
CA ARG A 37 8.62 8.32 -0.19
C ARG A 37 8.55 9.01 -1.55
N ASN A 38 7.34 9.33 -2.01
CA ASN A 38 7.10 9.94 -3.33
C ASN A 38 7.64 9.09 -4.49
N LEU A 39 7.56 7.78 -4.34
CA LEU A 39 8.19 6.81 -5.24
C LEU A 39 7.70 6.96 -6.69
N LEU A 40 6.43 7.33 -6.91
CA LEU A 40 5.86 7.57 -8.24
C LEU A 40 6.51 8.77 -8.97
N GLU A 41 7.08 9.73 -8.23
CA GLU A 41 7.74 10.90 -8.80
C GLU A 41 9.22 10.64 -9.05
N VAL A 42 9.87 9.95 -8.10
CA VAL A 42 11.33 9.81 -8.12
C VAL A 42 11.81 8.56 -8.85
N VAL A 43 10.93 7.59 -9.13
CA VAL A 43 11.23 6.35 -9.86
C VAL A 43 10.18 6.14 -10.97
N PRO A 44 10.42 6.68 -12.19
CA PRO A 44 9.47 6.60 -13.32
C PRO A 44 9.07 5.17 -13.69
N GLU A 45 9.96 4.20 -13.49
CA GLU A 45 9.70 2.77 -13.74
C GLU A 45 8.57 2.24 -12.84
N VAL A 46 8.45 2.75 -11.62
CA VAL A 46 7.36 2.37 -10.70
C VAL A 46 6.05 2.98 -11.16
N ARG A 47 6.04 4.23 -11.63
CA ARG A 47 4.86 4.84 -12.24
C ARG A 47 4.41 4.03 -13.47
N ALA A 48 5.33 3.70 -14.36
CA ALA A 48 5.04 2.91 -15.55
C ALA A 48 4.47 1.52 -15.19
N TRP A 49 5.00 0.88 -14.14
CA TRP A 49 4.44 -0.38 -13.66
C TRP A 49 3.02 -0.21 -13.08
N ALA A 50 2.78 0.83 -12.29
CA ALA A 50 1.46 1.13 -11.74
C ALA A 50 0.40 1.40 -12.82
N GLU A 51 0.82 1.92 -13.97
CA GLU A 51 -0.02 2.18 -15.14
C GLU A 51 -0.10 0.99 -16.11
N SER A 52 0.63 -0.09 -15.86
CA SER A 52 0.67 -1.28 -16.71
C SER A 52 -0.69 -2.00 -16.75
N VAL A 53 -0.93 -2.75 -17.82
CA VAL A 53 -2.12 -3.59 -17.98
C VAL A 53 -2.27 -4.59 -16.82
N ALA A 54 -1.15 -5.16 -16.35
CA ALA A 54 -1.16 -6.11 -15.24
C ALA A 54 -1.64 -5.47 -13.93
N CYS A 55 -1.10 -4.30 -13.56
CA CYS A 55 -1.49 -3.60 -12.35
C CYS A 55 -2.92 -3.02 -12.45
N ARG A 56 -3.27 -2.40 -13.58
CA ARG A 56 -4.62 -1.86 -13.82
C ARG A 56 -5.69 -2.96 -13.79
N GLY A 57 -5.37 -4.15 -14.32
CA GLY A 57 -6.25 -5.31 -14.28
C GLY A 57 -6.63 -5.78 -12.86
N LEU A 58 -5.81 -5.46 -11.85
CA LEU A 58 -6.11 -5.70 -10.44
C LEU A 58 -6.97 -4.59 -9.82
N VAL A 59 -6.77 -3.36 -10.24
CA VAL A 59 -7.32 -2.15 -9.61
C VAL A 59 -8.68 -1.77 -10.19
N GLU A 60 -8.83 -1.80 -11.52
CA GLU A 60 -10.04 -1.36 -12.22
C GLU A 60 -11.30 -2.16 -11.87
N PRO A 61 -11.25 -3.49 -11.64
CA PRO A 61 -12.42 -4.23 -11.17
C PRO A 61 -12.93 -3.75 -9.80
N VAL A 62 -12.07 -3.10 -9.01
CA VAL A 62 -12.37 -2.65 -7.64
C VAL A 62 -12.79 -1.18 -7.59
N LEU A 63 -12.15 -0.31 -8.39
CA LEU A 63 -12.28 1.14 -8.33
C LEU A 63 -12.89 1.77 -9.59
N GLY A 64 -13.07 0.98 -10.65
CA GLY A 64 -13.52 1.46 -11.96
C GLY A 64 -12.36 1.91 -12.88
N PRO A 65 -12.65 2.14 -14.18
CA PRO A 65 -11.64 2.40 -15.21
C PRO A 65 -10.90 3.73 -15.06
N GLY A 66 -11.43 4.65 -14.26
CA GLY A 66 -10.79 5.93 -13.94
C GLY A 66 -9.84 5.88 -12.74
N ALA A 67 -9.59 4.70 -12.17
CA ALA A 67 -8.66 4.54 -11.06
C ALA A 67 -7.25 5.00 -11.44
N ARG A 68 -6.57 5.70 -10.53
CA ARG A 68 -5.22 6.22 -10.74
C ARG A 68 -4.34 6.01 -9.52
N ALA A 69 -3.04 5.80 -9.74
CA ALA A 69 -2.05 5.79 -8.69
C ALA A 69 -1.89 7.21 -8.11
N VAL A 70 -1.99 7.33 -6.79
CA VAL A 70 -1.99 8.62 -6.09
C VAL A 70 -0.84 8.76 -5.10
N ARG A 71 -0.17 7.66 -4.74
CA ARG A 71 0.98 7.64 -3.84
C ARG A 71 1.78 6.37 -4.04
N GLY A 72 3.11 6.48 -3.98
CA GLY A 72 4.01 5.33 -3.99
C GLY A 72 5.05 5.41 -2.88
N ILE A 73 5.34 4.26 -2.24
CA ILE A 73 6.36 4.12 -1.21
C ILE A 73 7.12 2.82 -1.44
N LEU A 74 8.46 2.87 -1.36
CA LEU A 74 9.27 1.68 -1.18
C LEU A 74 9.43 1.40 0.31
N PHE A 75 9.29 0.15 0.71
CA PHE A 75 9.70 -0.37 2.01
C PHE A 75 10.72 -1.48 1.81
N ASP A 76 11.86 -1.37 2.47
CA ASP A 76 12.88 -2.41 2.49
C ASP A 76 13.21 -2.76 3.94
N LYS A 77 12.85 -3.96 4.37
CA LYS A 77 13.33 -4.51 5.63
C LYS A 77 14.62 -5.27 5.38
N THR A 78 15.65 -4.91 6.14
CA THR A 78 16.95 -5.55 6.14
C THR A 78 17.31 -5.97 7.57
N PRO A 79 18.40 -6.71 7.81
CA PRO A 79 18.86 -7.01 9.17
C PRO A 79 19.07 -5.76 10.03
N GLU A 80 19.57 -4.68 9.42
CA GLU A 80 19.88 -3.40 10.08
C GLU A 80 18.63 -2.53 10.27
N ALA A 81 17.63 -2.73 9.43
CA ALA A 81 16.36 -1.99 9.46
C ALA A 81 15.17 -2.93 9.49
N ASN A 82 15.02 -3.64 10.58
CA ASN A 82 14.02 -4.70 10.78
C ASN A 82 12.96 -4.28 11.82
N TRP A 83 12.13 -3.32 11.45
CA TRP A 83 11.15 -2.76 12.38
C TRP A 83 9.83 -3.55 12.45
N LYS A 84 9.18 -3.49 13.62
CA LYS A 84 7.80 -3.93 13.82
C LYS A 84 6.83 -2.85 13.34
N VAL A 85 5.76 -3.23 12.66
CA VAL A 85 4.61 -2.37 12.40
C VAL A 85 3.45 -2.87 13.26
N PRO A 86 3.00 -2.08 14.26
CA PRO A 86 1.86 -2.47 15.10
C PRO A 86 0.58 -2.53 14.27
N TRP A 87 -0.48 -3.10 14.85
CA TRP A 87 -1.81 -3.09 14.25
C TRP A 87 -2.29 -1.66 13.99
N HIS A 88 -2.71 -1.39 12.76
CA HIS A 88 -3.20 -0.08 12.33
C HIS A 88 -4.07 -0.19 11.08
N GLN A 89 -4.70 0.92 10.71
CA GLN A 89 -5.35 1.17 9.44
C GLN A 89 -4.59 2.29 8.70
N ASP A 90 -4.59 2.28 7.38
CA ASP A 90 -4.04 3.38 6.57
C ASP A 90 -5.09 4.50 6.47
N LEU A 91 -5.00 5.49 7.35
CA LEU A 91 -6.04 6.50 7.53
C LEU A 91 -5.74 7.85 6.88
N THR A 92 -4.59 8.01 6.24
CA THR A 92 -4.19 9.32 5.69
C THR A 92 -3.92 9.23 4.20
N ILE A 93 -4.34 10.26 3.48
CA ILE A 93 -4.05 10.47 2.06
C ILE A 93 -3.00 11.57 1.88
N ALA A 94 -2.24 11.51 0.79
CA ALA A 94 -1.24 12.52 0.41
C ALA A 94 -1.85 13.50 -0.60
N VAL A 95 -1.73 14.79 -0.33
CA VAL A 95 -2.30 15.87 -1.14
C VAL A 95 -1.28 16.97 -1.40
N GLN A 96 -1.45 17.73 -2.49
CA GLN A 96 -0.53 18.77 -2.91
C GLN A 96 -0.47 19.92 -1.90
N GLU A 97 -1.60 20.29 -1.32
CA GLU A 97 -1.71 21.41 -0.40
C GLU A 97 -2.80 21.20 0.65
N ARG A 98 -2.72 21.97 1.73
CA ARG A 98 -3.77 22.03 2.73
C ARG A 98 -4.88 22.99 2.27
N LEU A 99 -6.11 22.49 2.26
CA LEU A 99 -7.32 23.29 2.09
C LEU A 99 -8.28 23.01 3.24
N ASP A 100 -8.98 24.02 3.72
CA ASP A 100 -10.02 23.86 4.74
C ASP A 100 -11.27 23.24 4.13
N VAL A 101 -11.33 21.93 4.13
CA VAL A 101 -12.44 21.13 3.62
C VAL A 101 -13.16 20.47 4.79
N PRO A 102 -14.48 20.65 4.94
CA PRO A 102 -15.24 20.01 6.01
C PRO A 102 -15.07 18.48 6.03
N GLY A 103 -14.84 17.93 7.22
CA GLY A 103 -14.66 16.48 7.42
C GLY A 103 -13.25 15.96 7.16
N TYR A 104 -12.29 16.82 6.74
CA TYR A 104 -10.88 16.47 6.58
C TYR A 104 -10.04 16.94 7.78
N GLY A 105 -9.27 16.05 8.36
CA GLY A 105 -8.38 16.31 9.50
C GLY A 105 -8.24 15.10 10.43
N PRO A 106 -7.17 15.04 11.21
CA PRO A 106 -6.08 16.02 11.35
C PRO A 106 -5.16 16.06 10.13
N TRP A 107 -4.44 17.18 10.01
CA TRP A 107 -3.42 17.44 9.01
C TRP A 107 -2.03 17.16 9.57
N THR A 108 -1.15 16.57 8.75
CA THR A 108 0.26 16.31 9.09
C THR A 108 1.14 16.52 7.87
N VAL A 109 2.44 16.73 8.09
CA VAL A 109 3.44 16.75 7.02
C VAL A 109 4.41 15.61 7.27
N LYS A 110 4.67 14.79 6.24
CA LYS A 110 5.60 13.67 6.30
C LYS A 110 6.55 13.75 5.11
N ALA A 111 7.85 13.88 5.36
CA ALA A 111 8.87 14.05 4.32
C ALA A 111 8.51 15.16 3.29
N GLY A 112 8.06 16.33 3.79
CA GLY A 112 7.68 17.47 2.96
C GLY A 112 6.33 17.38 2.26
N VAL A 113 5.62 16.26 2.37
CA VAL A 113 4.31 16.03 1.74
C VAL A 113 3.19 16.25 2.75
N THR A 114 2.18 17.01 2.34
CA THR A 114 0.97 17.24 3.14
C THR A 114 0.10 15.98 3.15
N HIS A 115 -0.30 15.57 4.34
CA HIS A 115 -1.21 14.44 4.55
C HIS A 115 -2.42 14.91 5.36
N VAL A 116 -3.55 14.29 5.07
CA VAL A 116 -4.79 14.53 5.80
C VAL A 116 -5.55 13.23 6.02
N GLN A 117 -6.26 13.13 7.11
CA GLN A 117 -7.23 12.08 7.33
C GLN A 117 -8.55 12.50 6.67
N PRO A 118 -8.99 11.81 5.60
CA PRO A 118 -10.22 12.13 4.90
C PRO A 118 -11.44 11.48 5.58
N PRO A 119 -12.67 11.80 5.15
CA PRO A 119 -13.85 10.99 5.47
C PRO A 119 -13.67 9.52 5.07
N VAL A 120 -14.31 8.61 5.81
CA VAL A 120 -14.24 7.15 5.56
C VAL A 120 -14.62 6.80 4.12
N ALA A 121 -15.63 7.45 3.56
CA ALA A 121 -16.09 7.23 2.18
C ALA A 121 -14.99 7.43 1.11
N VAL A 122 -13.96 8.26 1.38
CA VAL A 122 -12.81 8.41 0.49
C VAL A 122 -11.91 7.18 0.57
N LEU A 123 -11.62 6.70 1.78
CA LEU A 123 -10.78 5.51 2.01
C LEU A 123 -11.44 4.22 1.47
N GLU A 124 -12.77 4.14 1.52
CA GLU A 124 -13.54 3.03 0.92
C GLU A 124 -13.41 2.97 -0.61
N ARG A 125 -13.06 4.08 -1.26
CA ARG A 125 -12.81 4.20 -2.70
C ARG A 125 -11.33 4.16 -3.05
N MET A 126 -10.52 3.53 -2.20
CA MET A 126 -9.09 3.34 -2.40
C MET A 126 -8.71 1.88 -2.26
N VAL A 127 -7.59 1.52 -2.87
CA VAL A 127 -6.94 0.22 -2.72
C VAL A 127 -5.42 0.41 -2.73
N ALA A 128 -4.72 -0.34 -1.90
CA ALA A 128 -3.27 -0.45 -1.93
C ALA A 128 -2.85 -1.71 -2.70
N VAL A 129 -1.90 -1.56 -3.61
CA VAL A 129 -1.23 -2.63 -4.35
C VAL A 129 0.19 -2.72 -3.83
N ARG A 130 0.57 -3.85 -3.26
CA ARG A 130 1.89 -4.10 -2.66
C ARG A 130 2.62 -5.14 -3.49
N LEU A 131 3.43 -4.69 -4.46
CA LEU A 131 4.28 -5.57 -5.28
C LEU A 131 5.51 -6.00 -4.47
N HIS A 132 5.71 -7.29 -4.37
CA HIS A 132 6.87 -7.88 -3.71
C HIS A 132 8.01 -8.08 -4.70
N LEU A 133 9.15 -7.42 -4.45
CA LEU A 133 10.38 -7.58 -5.25
C LEU A 133 11.26 -8.73 -4.74
N ASP A 134 10.99 -9.22 -3.54
CA ASP A 134 11.60 -10.39 -2.91
C ASP A 134 10.52 -11.33 -2.39
N ASP A 135 10.86 -12.60 -2.20
CA ASP A 135 9.96 -13.56 -1.56
C ASP A 135 9.66 -13.15 -0.11
N CYS A 136 8.40 -13.17 0.24
CA CYS A 136 7.92 -12.86 1.58
C CYS A 136 7.21 -14.09 2.18
N GLY A 137 7.99 -15.06 2.62
CA GLY A 137 7.51 -16.21 3.38
C GLY A 137 7.19 -15.88 4.83
N ALA A 138 6.78 -16.89 5.60
CA ALA A 138 6.36 -16.73 7.00
C ALA A 138 7.45 -16.09 7.89
N GLU A 139 8.72 -16.37 7.61
CA GLU A 139 9.86 -15.90 8.39
C GLU A 139 10.37 -14.51 7.98
N ASN A 140 9.92 -14.01 6.81
CA ASN A 140 10.33 -12.69 6.31
C ASN A 140 9.36 -11.57 6.71
N GLY A 141 8.66 -11.73 7.82
CA GLY A 141 7.76 -10.75 8.43
C GLY A 141 6.61 -10.32 7.51
N PRO A 142 5.78 -11.25 7.00
CA PRO A 142 4.69 -10.92 6.11
C PRO A 142 3.69 -9.96 6.77
N VAL A 143 2.91 -9.27 5.96
CA VAL A 143 1.77 -8.51 6.46
C VAL A 143 0.76 -9.49 7.03
N ARG A 144 0.26 -9.20 8.22
CA ARG A 144 -0.85 -9.90 8.86
C ARG A 144 -2.06 -9.00 8.82
N VAL A 145 -3.21 -9.54 8.53
CA VAL A 145 -4.47 -8.80 8.40
C VAL A 145 -5.54 -9.40 9.28
N LEU A 146 -6.50 -8.60 9.73
CA LEU A 146 -7.75 -9.08 10.32
C LEU A 146 -8.79 -9.12 9.20
N ARG A 147 -9.10 -10.33 8.73
CA ARG A 147 -10.03 -10.59 7.61
C ARG A 147 -11.36 -9.85 7.82
N GLY A 148 -11.80 -9.10 6.81
CA GLY A 148 -13.09 -8.41 6.80
C GLY A 148 -13.19 -7.17 7.68
N SER A 149 -12.13 -6.82 8.45
CA SER A 149 -12.16 -5.70 9.41
C SER A 149 -12.34 -4.33 8.76
N HIS A 150 -12.05 -4.17 7.47
CA HIS A 150 -12.29 -2.92 6.73
C HIS A 150 -13.77 -2.50 6.70
N ARG A 151 -14.70 -3.47 6.82
CA ARG A 151 -16.15 -3.22 6.84
C ARG A 151 -16.65 -2.57 8.12
N LEU A 152 -15.83 -2.56 9.16
CA LEU A 152 -16.12 -1.89 10.43
C LEU A 152 -15.80 -0.39 10.38
N GLY A 153 -15.32 0.10 9.22
CA GLY A 153 -14.92 1.49 9.06
C GLY A 153 -13.67 1.83 9.86
N ARG A 154 -13.54 3.10 10.24
CA ARG A 154 -12.43 3.59 11.05
C ARG A 154 -12.67 3.29 12.53
N MET A 155 -11.70 2.65 13.17
CA MET A 155 -11.77 2.28 14.59
C MET A 155 -10.53 2.79 15.35
N ALA A 156 -10.71 3.05 16.64
CA ALA A 156 -9.63 3.51 17.52
C ALA A 156 -8.64 2.40 17.91
N ALA A 157 -9.08 1.14 17.89
CA ALA A 157 -8.27 -0.02 18.23
C ALA A 157 -8.61 -1.21 17.34
N ALA A 158 -7.65 -2.12 17.16
CA ALA A 158 -7.85 -3.34 16.38
C ALA A 158 -8.91 -4.24 17.02
N PRO A 159 -9.93 -4.65 16.26
CA PRO A 159 -11.01 -5.52 16.74
C PRO A 159 -10.54 -6.98 16.73
N MET A 160 -9.65 -7.37 17.65
CA MET A 160 -9.00 -8.69 17.65
C MET A 160 -10.00 -9.85 17.71
N ASP A 161 -11.18 -9.61 18.27
CA ASP A 161 -12.25 -10.63 18.37
C ASP A 161 -13.19 -10.64 17.15
N ALA A 162 -13.04 -9.72 16.19
CA ALA A 162 -13.98 -9.54 15.09
C ALA A 162 -13.53 -10.14 13.75
N GLY A 163 -12.39 -10.82 13.70
CA GLY A 163 -11.88 -11.39 12.44
C GLY A 163 -10.75 -12.38 12.63
N GLU A 164 -10.60 -13.25 11.66
CA GLU A 164 -9.47 -14.18 11.58
C GLU A 164 -8.20 -13.43 11.21
N GLU A 165 -7.13 -13.64 11.97
CA GLU A 165 -5.79 -13.18 11.61
C GLU A 165 -5.21 -14.04 10.50
N VAL A 166 -4.81 -13.42 9.40
CA VAL A 166 -4.21 -14.09 8.25
C VAL A 166 -2.84 -13.51 7.95
N ALA A 167 -1.82 -14.35 7.87
CA ALA A 167 -0.49 -13.97 7.39
C ALA A 167 -0.46 -14.04 5.86
N CYS A 168 -0.21 -12.91 5.21
CA CYS A 168 -0.18 -12.79 3.75
C CYS A 168 1.25 -13.06 3.23
N THR A 169 1.59 -14.32 3.01
CA THR A 169 2.81 -14.68 2.29
C THR A 169 2.63 -14.40 0.80
N VAL A 170 3.67 -13.86 0.15
CA VAL A 170 3.63 -13.44 -1.25
C VAL A 170 4.96 -13.78 -1.89
N GLY A 171 4.95 -14.48 -3.01
CA GLY A 171 6.14 -14.74 -3.80
C GLY A 171 6.66 -13.50 -4.52
N ARG A 172 7.92 -13.55 -4.93
CA ARG A 172 8.55 -12.50 -5.74
C ARG A 172 7.76 -12.28 -7.04
N GLY A 173 7.44 -11.02 -7.36
CA GLY A 173 6.57 -10.64 -8.48
C GLY A 173 5.08 -10.78 -8.19
N GLY A 174 4.72 -11.31 -7.03
CA GLY A 174 3.35 -11.33 -6.54
C GLY A 174 2.93 -10.01 -5.90
N VAL A 175 1.64 -9.87 -5.69
CA VAL A 175 0.99 -8.65 -5.16
C VAL A 175 0.07 -9.02 -3.99
N LEU A 176 0.14 -8.23 -2.92
CA LEU A 176 -0.92 -8.15 -1.94
C LEU A 176 -1.76 -6.90 -2.24
N LEU A 177 -3.05 -7.11 -2.60
CA LEU A 177 -4.04 -6.05 -2.62
C LEU A 177 -4.67 -5.92 -1.23
N MET A 178 -4.95 -4.68 -0.79
CA MET A 178 -5.64 -4.47 0.48
C MET A 178 -6.41 -3.15 0.51
N ARG A 179 -7.52 -3.14 1.26
CA ARG A 179 -8.26 -1.92 1.57
C ARG A 179 -7.52 -1.09 2.61
N PRO A 180 -7.50 0.26 2.53
CA PRO A 180 -6.87 1.12 3.55
C PRO A 180 -7.42 0.91 4.95
N LEU A 181 -8.72 0.67 5.07
CA LEU A 181 -9.41 0.43 6.34
C LEU A 181 -9.22 -0.98 6.91
N LEU A 182 -8.52 -1.88 6.18
CA LEU A 182 -8.21 -3.19 6.70
C LEU A 182 -7.18 -3.08 7.82
N TRP A 183 -7.47 -3.62 8.99
CA TRP A 183 -6.52 -3.71 10.08
C TRP A 183 -5.38 -4.64 9.70
N HIS A 184 -4.17 -4.12 9.78
CA HIS A 184 -2.98 -4.87 9.41
C HIS A 184 -1.77 -4.52 10.27
N ALA A 185 -0.81 -5.44 10.30
CA ALA A 185 0.42 -5.35 11.05
C ALA A 185 1.54 -6.09 10.33
N SER A 186 2.80 -5.92 10.71
CA SER A 186 3.87 -6.85 10.33
C SER A 186 4.90 -7.00 11.43
N SER A 187 5.35 -8.23 11.65
CA SER A 187 6.43 -8.54 12.57
C SER A 187 7.79 -8.15 11.95
N PRO A 188 8.85 -8.03 12.75
CA PRO A 188 10.21 -8.11 12.23
C PRO A 188 10.40 -9.42 11.46
N ALA A 189 11.25 -9.42 10.45
CA ALA A 189 11.72 -10.64 9.80
C ALA A 189 12.60 -11.44 10.75
N VAL A 190 12.53 -12.77 10.69
CA VAL A 190 13.39 -13.67 11.45
C VAL A 190 14.69 -13.94 10.67
N SER A 191 14.58 -14.02 9.33
CA SER A 191 15.73 -14.22 8.43
C SER A 191 16.33 -12.87 8.01
N ALA A 192 17.66 -12.85 7.89
CA ALA A 192 18.42 -11.69 7.47
C ALA A 192 18.44 -11.53 5.94
N ALA A 193 17.29 -11.19 5.34
CA ALA A 193 17.18 -10.99 3.91
C ALA A 193 16.44 -9.67 3.62
N HIS A 194 16.68 -9.08 2.45
CA HIS A 194 15.87 -7.98 1.97
C HIS A 194 14.40 -8.38 1.83
N ARG A 195 13.51 -7.48 2.17
CA ARG A 195 12.10 -7.55 1.87
C ARG A 195 11.65 -6.22 1.29
N ARG A 196 11.92 -6.07 -0.02
CA ARG A 196 11.55 -4.87 -0.77
C ARG A 196 10.13 -5.00 -1.30
N VAL A 197 9.32 -4.03 -0.95
CA VAL A 197 7.91 -3.94 -1.36
C VAL A 197 7.65 -2.56 -1.92
N ILE A 198 7.18 -2.50 -3.15
CA ILE A 198 6.62 -1.29 -3.75
C ILE A 198 5.14 -1.23 -3.36
N HIS A 199 4.78 -0.25 -2.54
CA HIS A 199 3.43 0.01 -2.10
C HIS A 199 2.87 1.19 -2.89
N VAL A 200 1.83 0.95 -3.70
CA VAL A 200 1.14 1.97 -4.48
C VAL A 200 -0.30 2.07 -4.02
N GLU A 201 -0.71 3.27 -3.64
CA GLU A 201 -2.11 3.58 -3.33
C GLU A 201 -2.82 4.06 -4.59
N PHE A 202 -3.99 3.49 -4.86
CA PHE A 202 -4.88 3.88 -5.94
C PHE A 202 -6.18 4.44 -5.38
N ALA A 203 -6.73 5.43 -6.09
CA ALA A 203 -8.03 6.02 -5.79
C ALA A 203 -8.93 5.98 -7.03
N ALA A 204 -10.24 5.88 -6.83
CA ALA A 204 -11.23 6.08 -7.88
C ALA A 204 -11.14 7.51 -8.45
N ALA A 205 -11.57 7.71 -9.70
CA ALA A 205 -11.42 8.97 -10.44
C ALA A 205 -12.07 10.18 -9.77
N GLU A 206 -13.20 9.98 -9.12
CA GLU A 206 -13.94 11.05 -8.48
C GLU A 206 -13.55 11.19 -7.00
N TRP A 207 -13.22 12.39 -6.61
CA TRP A 207 -13.06 12.74 -5.24
C TRP A 207 -13.57 14.16 -4.95
N ALA A 208 -14.14 14.35 -3.77
CA ALA A 208 -14.80 15.59 -3.38
C ALA A 208 -13.82 16.54 -2.66
N GLY A 209 -14.09 17.85 -2.74
CA GLY A 209 -13.50 18.85 -1.86
C GLY A 209 -12.38 19.70 -2.45
N GLY A 210 -12.12 19.63 -3.76
CA GLY A 210 -11.13 20.48 -4.44
C GLY A 210 -9.66 20.19 -4.12
N LEU A 211 -9.38 19.22 -3.23
CA LEU A 211 -8.03 18.75 -2.95
C LEU A 211 -7.46 18.02 -4.17
N ARG A 212 -6.14 18.11 -4.38
CA ARG A 212 -5.44 17.40 -5.47
C ARG A 212 -4.45 16.40 -4.89
N TRP A 213 -4.40 15.22 -5.49
CA TRP A 213 -3.42 14.18 -5.16
C TRP A 213 -2.00 14.64 -5.46
N VAL A 214 -1.02 14.10 -4.73
CA VAL A 214 0.41 14.35 -5.00
C VAL A 214 0.86 13.63 -6.25
N GLY A 215 0.41 12.38 -6.49
CA GLY A 215 0.84 11.52 -7.59
C GLY A 215 0.00 11.59 -8.86
#